data_25089a995f9fb9e3a0357e4649276f7d
#
_entry.id   25089a995f9fb9e3a0357e4649276f7d
#
_cell.length_a   1.000
_cell.length_b   1.000
_cell.length_c   1.000
_cell.angle_alpha   90.00
_cell.angle_beta   90.00
_cell.angle_gamma   90.00
#
_symmetry.space_group_name_H-M   'P 1'
#
loop_
_entity.id
_entity.type
_entity.pdbx_description
1 polymer ?
#
loop_
_entity_poly.entity_id
_entity_poly.type
_entity_poly.pdbx_seq_one_letter_code
_entity_poly.pdbx_strand_id
1 'polypeptide(L)'
;MAKIHYSPGIDRTLGALDSKHTLITRQKHLHDTNGTLTKECEPEVYLQKRKRNYKHTPPRGAELAHLQHFGEAAKRTTALIYAYKFPDTASEEQRELLEQYRRRFEAQLKGAPDLQAPLDKEGKQKHYFRFDNFIRAMIYQELKA
;
A
#
# COMPACT_ATOMS: atom_id res chain seq x y z
N MET A 1 1.46 27.89 -0.42
CA MET A 1 0.03 27.81 -0.78
C MET A 1 -0.61 29.17 -0.57
N ALA A 2 -1.24 29.74 -1.58
CA ALA A 2 -1.96 31.01 -1.45
C ALA A 2 -3.30 30.78 -0.75
N LYS A 3 -3.63 31.56 0.27
CA LYS A 3 -4.95 31.58 0.89
C LYS A 3 -5.84 32.56 0.13
N ILE A 4 -7.03 32.13 -0.18
CA ILE A 4 -8.06 32.96 -0.79
C ILE A 4 -9.16 33.15 0.25
N HIS A 5 -9.46 34.37 0.63
CA HIS A 5 -10.57 34.71 1.51
C HIS A 5 -11.80 34.98 0.69
N TYR A 6 -12.93 34.41 1.05
CA TYR A 6 -14.19 34.65 0.38
C TYR A 6 -14.87 35.92 0.86
N SER A 7 -15.60 36.53 -0.06
CA SER A 7 -16.63 37.48 0.32
C SER A 7 -17.80 36.79 1.00
N PRO A 8 -18.44 37.39 2.00
CA PRO A 8 -19.63 36.84 2.65
C PRO A 8 -20.70 36.52 1.58
N GLY A 9 -21.17 35.31 1.54
CA GLY A 9 -22.18 34.83 0.60
C GLY A 9 -21.77 33.74 -0.38
N ILE A 10 -20.47 33.38 -0.40
CA ILE A 10 -19.99 32.24 -1.20
C ILE A 10 -19.74 31.05 -0.26
N ASP A 11 -20.69 30.13 -0.17
CA ASP A 11 -20.66 29.08 0.83
C ASP A 11 -19.64 27.98 0.58
N ARG A 12 -19.39 27.56 -0.61
CA ARG A 12 -18.35 26.57 -0.98
C ARG A 12 -18.13 26.54 -2.48
N THR A 13 -16.90 26.71 -2.93
CA THR A 13 -16.52 26.32 -4.28
C THR A 13 -15.47 25.21 -4.21
N LEU A 14 -15.85 24.04 -4.66
CA LEU A 14 -14.95 22.93 -4.94
C LEU A 14 -14.92 22.78 -6.45
N GLY A 15 -13.75 22.85 -7.04
CA GLY A 15 -13.67 22.61 -8.48
C GLY A 15 -12.34 22.99 -9.10
N ALA A 16 -12.23 22.66 -10.36
CA ALA A 16 -11.10 23.05 -11.16
C ALA A 16 -11.18 24.54 -11.49
N LEU A 17 -10.19 25.30 -11.05
CA LEU A 17 -10.06 26.70 -11.43
C LEU A 17 -9.49 26.81 -12.84
N ASP A 18 -8.49 25.98 -13.15
CA ASP A 18 -7.85 25.87 -14.46
C ASP A 18 -7.25 24.46 -14.64
N SER A 19 -6.51 24.25 -15.74
CA SER A 19 -5.85 22.96 -16.01
C SER A 19 -4.76 22.57 -15.00
N LYS A 20 -4.27 23.52 -14.20
CA LYS A 20 -3.14 23.33 -13.27
C LYS A 20 -3.54 23.44 -11.80
N HIS A 21 -4.68 24.06 -11.50
CA HIS A 21 -5.07 24.39 -10.13
C HIS A 21 -6.48 23.93 -9.79
N THR A 22 -6.66 23.57 -8.54
CA THR A 22 -7.94 23.21 -7.96
C THR A 22 -8.14 24.02 -6.69
N LEU A 23 -9.35 24.52 -6.47
CA LEU A 23 -9.75 25.16 -5.21
C LEU A 23 -10.18 24.09 -4.22
N ILE A 24 -9.63 24.13 -3.03
CA ILE A 24 -10.00 23.25 -1.92
C ILE A 24 -10.43 24.10 -0.74
N THR A 25 -11.64 23.86 -0.27
CA THR A 25 -12.15 24.45 0.97
C THR A 25 -11.85 23.51 2.13
N ARG A 26 -11.20 24.01 3.16
CA ARG A 26 -11.01 23.30 4.42
C ARG A 26 -11.70 24.05 5.55
N GLN A 27 -12.58 23.38 6.24
CA GLN A 27 -13.17 23.87 7.47
C GLN A 27 -12.43 23.26 8.64
N LYS A 28 -11.87 24.09 9.50
CA LYS A 28 -11.24 23.66 10.74
C LYS A 28 -12.21 23.88 11.88
N HIS A 29 -12.36 22.86 12.70
CA HIS A 29 -13.09 22.94 13.95
C HIS A 29 -12.10 22.71 15.08
N LEU A 30 -12.14 23.54 16.10
CA LEU A 30 -11.38 23.35 17.31
C LEU A 30 -12.25 22.57 18.31
N HIS A 31 -11.75 21.41 18.73
CA HIS A 31 -12.36 20.58 19.74
C HIS A 31 -11.54 20.63 21.01
N ASP A 32 -12.18 20.51 22.15
CA ASP A 32 -11.51 20.30 23.43
C ASP A 32 -11.01 18.85 23.59
N THR A 33 -10.36 18.55 24.70
CA THR A 33 -9.86 17.20 25.03
C THR A 33 -10.95 16.14 25.10
N ASN A 34 -12.21 16.55 25.25
CA ASN A 34 -13.39 15.66 25.31
C ASN A 34 -14.08 15.50 23.93
N GLY A 35 -13.54 16.12 22.89
CA GLY A 35 -14.11 16.08 21.54
C GLY A 35 -15.29 17.05 21.33
N THR A 36 -15.56 17.95 22.29
CA THR A 36 -16.63 18.96 22.16
C THR A 36 -16.17 20.12 21.29
N LEU A 37 -17.01 20.55 20.35
CA LEU A 37 -16.73 21.69 19.48
C LEU A 37 -16.64 22.98 20.31
N THR A 38 -15.45 23.58 20.38
CA THR A 38 -15.20 24.81 21.15
C THR A 38 -15.25 26.06 20.28
N LYS A 39 -14.89 25.93 18.99
CA LYS A 39 -14.87 27.07 18.05
C LYS A 39 -15.04 26.57 16.62
N GLU A 40 -15.99 27.16 15.93
CA GLU A 40 -16.08 27.08 14.48
C GLU A 40 -15.15 28.16 13.88
N CYS A 41 -14.24 27.70 13.01
CA CYS A 41 -13.39 28.60 12.26
C CYS A 41 -14.02 28.86 10.89
N GLU A 42 -13.82 30.06 10.38
CA GLU A 42 -14.21 30.35 9.00
C GLU A 42 -13.54 29.39 8.01
N PRO A 43 -14.26 28.94 6.98
CA PRO A 43 -13.69 28.06 5.98
C PRO A 43 -12.56 28.76 5.24
N GLU A 44 -11.40 28.11 5.20
CA GLU A 44 -10.24 28.58 4.46
C GLU A 44 -10.19 27.91 3.08
N VAL A 45 -9.97 28.69 2.04
CA VAL A 45 -9.80 28.17 0.69
C VAL A 45 -8.35 28.22 0.28
N TYR A 46 -7.90 27.12 -0.24
CA TYR A 46 -6.54 26.96 -0.69
C TYR A 46 -6.49 26.69 -2.19
N LEU A 47 -5.57 27.34 -2.87
CA LEU A 47 -5.21 27.00 -4.23
C LEU A 47 -4.20 25.85 -4.22
N GLN A 48 -4.61 24.71 -4.71
CA GLN A 48 -3.74 23.55 -4.83
C GLN A 48 -3.38 23.29 -6.29
N LYS A 49 -2.10 23.10 -6.57
CA LYS A 49 -1.69 22.59 -7.89
C LYS A 49 -2.31 21.21 -8.12
N ARG A 50 -2.96 21.06 -9.27
CA ARG A 50 -3.44 19.74 -9.68
C ARG A 50 -2.26 18.77 -9.76
N LYS A 51 -2.45 17.58 -9.21
CA LYS A 51 -1.55 16.46 -9.50
C LYS A 51 -1.57 16.27 -11.01
N ARG A 52 -0.40 16.19 -11.62
CA ARG A 52 -0.29 15.87 -13.06
C ARG A 52 -1.10 14.61 -13.31
N ASN A 53 -2.08 14.68 -14.20
CA ASN A 53 -2.67 13.47 -14.77
C ASN A 53 -1.57 12.82 -15.59
N TYR A 54 -0.88 11.85 -15.00
CA TYR A 54 -0.03 10.98 -15.77
C TYR A 54 -0.94 10.30 -16.77
N LYS A 55 -0.72 10.57 -18.07
CA LYS A 55 -1.30 9.72 -19.11
C LYS A 55 -0.86 8.31 -18.74
N HIS A 56 -1.82 7.44 -18.48
CA HIS A 56 -1.56 6.04 -18.21
C HIS A 56 -0.92 5.44 -19.46
N THR A 57 0.40 5.46 -19.48
CA THR A 57 1.13 4.70 -20.48
C THR A 57 1.10 3.25 -20.01
N PRO A 58 0.51 2.33 -20.78
CA PRO A 58 0.46 0.93 -20.36
C PRO A 58 1.89 0.40 -20.18
N PRO A 59 2.14 -0.38 -19.12
CA PRO A 59 3.46 -0.93 -18.85
C PRO A 59 3.92 -1.82 -20.02
N ARG A 60 5.20 -1.78 -20.33
CA ARG A 60 5.80 -2.54 -21.45
C ARG A 60 7.10 -3.22 -21.01
N GLY A 61 7.45 -4.30 -21.69
CA GLY A 61 8.72 -4.99 -21.48
C GLY A 61 8.92 -5.48 -20.05
N ALA A 62 10.04 -5.13 -19.44
CA ALA A 62 10.41 -5.58 -18.09
C ALA A 62 9.42 -5.12 -17.00
N GLU A 63 8.81 -3.96 -17.15
CA GLU A 63 7.80 -3.45 -16.24
C GLU A 63 6.53 -4.31 -16.29
N LEU A 64 6.08 -4.69 -17.48
CA LEU A 64 4.94 -5.59 -17.65
C LEU A 64 5.21 -6.96 -17.03
N ALA A 65 6.39 -7.54 -17.28
CA ALA A 65 6.79 -8.81 -16.69
C ALA A 65 6.83 -8.73 -15.15
N HIS A 66 7.38 -7.67 -14.60
CA HIS A 66 7.39 -7.44 -13.16
C HIS A 66 5.97 -7.40 -12.57
N LEU A 67 5.06 -6.66 -13.20
CA LEU A 67 3.67 -6.55 -12.74
C LEU A 67 2.93 -7.88 -12.84
N GLN A 68 3.17 -8.66 -13.88
CA GLN A 68 2.60 -10.01 -14.05
C GLN A 68 3.09 -10.96 -12.95
N HIS A 69 4.41 -11.03 -12.72
CA HIS A 69 4.98 -11.85 -11.63
C HIS A 69 4.47 -11.42 -10.26
N PHE A 70 4.39 -10.11 -10.01
CA PHE A 70 3.86 -9.59 -8.75
C PHE A 70 2.39 -9.93 -8.56
N GLY A 71 1.57 -9.79 -9.60
CA GLY A 71 0.14 -10.14 -9.57
C GLY A 71 -0.08 -11.64 -9.34
N GLU A 72 0.71 -12.49 -10.00
CA GLU A 72 0.66 -13.94 -9.81
C GLU A 72 1.12 -14.35 -8.41
N ALA A 73 2.22 -13.78 -7.91
CA ALA A 73 2.68 -14.01 -6.55
C ALA A 73 1.63 -13.60 -5.52
N ALA A 74 0.94 -12.47 -5.73
CA ALA A 74 -0.14 -12.04 -4.84
C ALA A 74 -1.33 -13.03 -4.83
N LYS A 75 -1.75 -13.53 -5.99
CA LYS A 75 -2.83 -14.53 -6.09
C LYS A 75 -2.46 -15.83 -5.36
N ARG A 76 -1.27 -16.37 -5.63
CA ARG A 76 -0.79 -17.60 -4.96
C ARG A 76 -0.66 -17.42 -3.46
N THR A 77 -0.15 -16.28 -3.02
CA THR A 77 -0.06 -15.94 -1.59
C THR A 77 -1.45 -15.90 -0.94
N THR A 78 -2.42 -15.27 -1.58
CA THR A 78 -3.79 -15.19 -1.07
C THR A 78 -4.41 -16.58 -0.92
N ALA A 79 -4.22 -17.46 -1.90
CA ALA A 79 -4.70 -18.84 -1.86
C ALA A 79 -4.05 -19.65 -0.70
N LEU A 80 -2.73 -19.50 -0.52
CA LEU A 80 -2.01 -20.17 0.57
C LEU A 80 -2.42 -19.64 1.95
N ILE A 81 -2.60 -18.34 2.10
CA ILE A 81 -3.07 -17.76 3.36
C ILE A 81 -4.50 -18.17 3.67
N TYR A 82 -5.36 -18.30 2.65
CA TYR A 82 -6.70 -18.84 2.82
C TYR A 82 -6.64 -20.30 3.30
N ALA A 83 -5.83 -21.14 2.66
CA ALA A 83 -5.60 -22.52 3.09
C ALA A 83 -5.01 -22.64 4.51
N TYR A 84 -4.17 -21.69 4.91
CA TYR A 84 -3.64 -21.60 6.27
C TYR A 84 -4.73 -21.28 7.31
N LYS A 85 -5.65 -20.36 6.97
CA LYS A 85 -6.78 -20.00 7.85
C LYS A 85 -7.86 -21.09 7.94
N PHE A 86 -8.03 -21.83 6.85
CA PHE A 86 -9.04 -22.87 6.71
C PHE A 86 -8.39 -24.20 6.30
N PRO A 87 -7.73 -24.90 7.23
CA PRO A 87 -6.95 -26.11 6.93
C PRO A 87 -7.73 -27.24 6.25
N ASP A 88 -9.04 -27.30 6.51
CA ASP A 88 -9.93 -28.34 5.94
C ASP A 88 -10.13 -28.16 4.42
N THR A 89 -9.92 -26.97 3.90
CA THR A 89 -10.03 -26.67 2.46
C THR A 89 -8.70 -26.79 1.72
N ALA A 90 -7.60 -26.98 2.44
CA ALA A 90 -6.26 -27.03 1.89
C ALA A 90 -5.95 -28.37 1.23
N SER A 91 -5.35 -28.38 0.06
CA SER A 91 -4.76 -29.57 -0.54
C SER A 91 -3.51 -30.01 0.24
N GLU A 92 -3.13 -31.29 0.08
CA GLU A 92 -1.94 -31.82 0.75
C GLU A 92 -0.67 -31.05 0.34
N GLU A 93 -0.52 -30.77 -0.95
CA GLU A 93 0.59 -29.96 -1.49
C GLU A 93 0.63 -28.54 -0.87
N GLN A 94 -0.52 -27.92 -0.69
CA GLN A 94 -0.59 -26.61 -0.04
C GLN A 94 -0.18 -26.67 1.44
N ARG A 95 -0.54 -27.73 2.15
CA ARG A 95 -0.16 -27.93 3.55
C ARG A 95 1.35 -28.11 3.69
N GLU A 96 1.95 -28.96 2.85
CA GLU A 96 3.40 -29.16 2.85
C GLU A 96 4.18 -27.90 2.55
N LEU A 97 3.75 -27.15 1.52
CA LEU A 97 4.37 -25.88 1.12
C LEU A 97 4.25 -24.83 2.23
N LEU A 98 3.08 -24.72 2.85
CA LEU A 98 2.85 -23.82 3.99
C LEU A 98 3.74 -24.19 5.18
N GLU A 99 3.92 -25.47 5.46
CA GLU A 99 4.79 -25.91 6.56
C GLU A 99 6.26 -25.60 6.27
N GLN A 100 6.72 -25.78 5.04
CA GLN A 100 8.07 -25.36 4.62
C GLN A 100 8.28 -23.86 4.80
N TYR A 101 7.37 -23.03 4.31
CA TYR A 101 7.45 -21.58 4.48
C TYR A 101 7.38 -21.16 5.95
N ARG A 102 6.55 -21.83 6.74
CA ARG A 102 6.43 -21.55 8.17
C ARG A 102 7.72 -21.83 8.91
N ARG A 103 8.35 -22.99 8.68
CA ARG A 103 9.63 -23.34 9.28
C ARG A 103 10.72 -22.32 8.95
N ARG A 104 10.80 -21.90 7.69
CA ARG A 104 11.76 -20.89 7.23
C ARG A 104 11.50 -19.53 7.85
N PHE A 105 10.24 -19.11 7.91
CA PHE A 105 9.85 -17.86 8.53
C PHE A 105 10.15 -17.84 10.04
N GLU A 106 9.84 -18.91 10.76
CA GLU A 106 10.15 -19.03 12.19
C GLU A 106 11.67 -19.05 12.47
N ALA A 107 12.44 -19.69 11.62
CA ALA A 107 13.91 -19.64 11.70
C ALA A 107 14.43 -18.22 11.51
N GLN A 108 13.90 -17.49 10.56
CA GLN A 108 14.24 -16.09 10.32
C GLN A 108 13.89 -15.20 11.53
N LEU A 109 12.72 -15.38 12.14
CA LEU A 109 12.34 -14.65 13.36
C LEU A 109 13.26 -14.92 14.54
N LYS A 110 13.89 -16.10 14.59
CA LYS A 110 14.90 -16.47 15.59
C LYS A 110 16.31 -15.97 15.27
N GLY A 111 16.47 -15.19 14.20
CA GLY A 111 17.74 -14.58 13.80
C GLY A 111 18.56 -15.37 12.79
N ALA A 112 18.08 -16.50 12.28
CA ALA A 112 18.74 -17.22 11.18
C ALA A 112 18.34 -16.58 9.83
N PRO A 113 19.30 -16.00 9.05
CA PRO A 113 18.97 -15.40 7.77
C PRO A 113 18.48 -16.48 6.79
N ASP A 114 17.40 -16.19 6.08
CA ASP A 114 16.96 -17.06 5.00
C ASP A 114 17.78 -16.77 3.74
N LEU A 115 18.63 -17.71 3.35
CA LEU A 115 19.55 -17.57 2.20
C LEU A 115 18.83 -17.43 0.85
N GLN A 116 17.56 -17.84 0.79
CA GLN A 116 16.73 -17.66 -0.42
C GLN A 116 15.93 -16.37 -0.41
N ALA A 117 15.99 -15.58 0.68
CA ALA A 117 15.35 -14.29 0.72
C ALA A 117 16.06 -13.31 -0.25
N PRO A 118 15.29 -12.40 -0.89
CA PRO A 118 15.90 -11.38 -1.74
C PRO A 118 16.84 -10.49 -0.94
N LEU A 119 17.86 -9.99 -1.61
CA LEU A 119 18.79 -9.04 -1.02
C LEU A 119 18.14 -7.65 -0.94
N ASP A 120 18.51 -6.90 0.09
CA ASP A 120 18.21 -5.48 0.21
C ASP A 120 19.21 -4.61 -0.57
N LYS A 121 19.09 -3.29 -0.44
CA LYS A 121 20.02 -2.35 -1.09
C LYS A 121 21.44 -2.42 -0.57
N GLU A 122 21.65 -2.99 0.61
CA GLU A 122 22.94 -3.16 1.27
C GLU A 122 23.57 -4.54 1.00
N GLY A 123 22.90 -5.39 0.22
CA GLY A 123 23.37 -6.74 -0.09
C GLY A 123 23.13 -7.77 1.02
N LYS A 124 22.30 -7.46 2.01
CA LYS A 124 21.89 -8.39 3.07
C LYS A 124 20.55 -9.01 2.72
N GLN A 125 20.31 -10.24 3.19
CA GLN A 125 19.00 -10.86 3.06
C GLN A 125 17.95 -10.02 3.77
N LYS A 126 16.82 -9.78 3.07
CA LYS A 126 15.68 -9.08 3.65
C LYS A 126 15.07 -9.88 4.79
N HIS A 127 14.77 -9.19 5.87
CA HIS A 127 14.06 -9.74 7.02
C HIS A 127 12.58 -9.38 6.93
N TYR A 128 11.71 -10.39 7.09
CA TYR A 128 10.26 -10.22 7.03
C TYR A 128 9.65 -10.44 8.40
N PHE A 129 8.77 -9.51 8.83
CA PHE A 129 8.07 -9.58 10.11
C PHE A 129 6.65 -10.15 9.98
N ARG A 130 6.16 -10.29 8.74
CA ARG A 130 4.84 -10.81 8.45
C ARG A 130 4.93 -12.02 7.54
N PHE A 131 4.20 -13.07 7.90
CA PHE A 131 4.22 -14.33 7.17
C PHE A 131 3.71 -14.21 5.73
N ASP A 132 2.63 -13.44 5.51
CA ASP A 132 2.08 -13.19 4.18
C ASP A 132 3.09 -12.48 3.25
N ASN A 133 3.82 -11.51 3.77
CA ASN A 133 4.86 -10.81 3.01
C ASN A 133 6.04 -11.72 2.70
N PHE A 134 6.40 -12.60 3.63
CA PHE A 134 7.44 -13.60 3.42
C PHE A 134 7.06 -14.57 2.30
N ILE A 135 5.87 -15.18 2.35
CA ILE A 135 5.38 -16.09 1.30
C ILE A 135 5.37 -15.39 -0.06
N ARG A 136 4.84 -14.17 -0.14
CA ARG A 136 4.78 -13.40 -1.39
C ARG A 136 6.17 -13.16 -1.98
N ALA A 137 7.13 -12.83 -1.14
CA ALA A 137 8.50 -12.61 -1.58
C ALA A 137 9.15 -13.88 -2.12
N MET A 138 8.92 -15.04 -1.48
CA MET A 138 9.45 -16.32 -1.93
C MET A 138 8.84 -16.75 -3.26
N ILE A 139 7.52 -16.70 -3.40
CA ILE A 139 6.83 -17.01 -4.65
C ILE A 139 7.28 -16.07 -5.78
N TYR A 140 7.44 -14.77 -5.48
CA TYR A 140 7.93 -13.82 -6.47
C TYR A 140 9.34 -14.16 -6.97
N GLN A 141 10.24 -14.58 -6.08
CA GLN A 141 11.59 -15.02 -6.46
C GLN A 141 11.56 -16.28 -7.33
N GLU A 142 10.70 -17.23 -7.03
CA GLU A 142 10.51 -18.44 -7.85
C GLU A 142 10.00 -18.10 -9.26
N LEU A 143 9.06 -17.15 -9.37
CA LEU A 143 8.52 -16.72 -10.67
C LEU A 143 9.52 -15.91 -11.49
N LYS A 144 10.47 -15.26 -10.84
CA LYS A 144 11.51 -14.46 -11.50
C LYS A 144 12.71 -15.29 -11.94
N ALA A 145 12.93 -16.41 -11.31
CA ALA A 145 14.08 -17.28 -11.57
C ALA A 145 14.07 -17.90 -12.96
#